data_35f06cf992fe83ddc04aca1ce5a24b8d
#
_entry.id   35f06cf992fe83ddc04aca1ce5a24b8d
#
_cell.length_a   1.000
_cell.length_b   1.000
_cell.length_c   1.000
_cell.angle_alpha   90.00
_cell.angle_beta   90.00
_cell.angle_gamma   90.00
#
_symmetry.space_group_name_H-M   'P 1'
#
loop_
_entity.id
_entity.type
_entity.pdbx_description
1 polymer ?
#
loop_
_entity_poly.entity_id
_entity_poly.type
_entity_poly.pdbx_seq_one_letter_code
_entity_poly.pdbx_strand_id
1 'polypeptide(L)'
;ITEAFQYYLLKASNTLAKERGACEYFDKTKYSDGILPIDSYKKDVDDIVKRKLSYDWTSLRNDIKSIGLRHSTLSAQMPSESSSVVSNATNGVEPPRDFLSIKKSKKGTLKQIVPDYNRLKNFYTLLWDMQGNEGYINTISVMQKYFDQAISGNWSYNPEQYTDGEVPVSVMANDLLTTYKLGWKTSYYQNTYDAKQDVEEPVHPVGWHDDVKETNEIKIPNDMPEEECE
;
A
#
# COMPACT_ATOMS: atom_id res chain seq x y z
N ILE A 1 -2.42 -10.04 -9.81
CA ILE A 1 -3.35 -8.97 -9.36
C ILE A 1 -2.86 -7.62 -9.89
N THR A 2 -1.66 -7.15 -9.54
CA THR A 2 -1.13 -5.82 -9.92
C THR A 2 -1.02 -5.60 -11.42
N GLU A 3 -0.62 -6.62 -12.20
CA GLU A 3 -0.63 -6.57 -13.66
C GLU A 3 -2.03 -6.28 -14.19
N ALA A 4 -3.04 -7.04 -13.73
CA ALA A 4 -4.43 -6.85 -14.12
C ALA A 4 -4.91 -5.43 -13.77
N PHE A 5 -4.63 -4.99 -12.54
CA PHE A 5 -5.03 -3.67 -12.07
C PHE A 5 -4.53 -2.57 -13.00
N GLN A 6 -3.21 -2.53 -13.28
CA GLN A 6 -2.64 -1.51 -14.15
C GLN A 6 -3.10 -1.63 -15.61
N TYR A 7 -3.20 -2.85 -16.13
CA TYR A 7 -3.69 -3.07 -17.48
C TYR A 7 -5.09 -2.49 -17.69
N TYR A 8 -6.01 -2.79 -16.78
CA TYR A 8 -7.38 -2.32 -16.88
C TYR A 8 -7.54 -0.83 -16.58
N LEU A 9 -6.72 -0.24 -15.71
CA LEU A 9 -6.68 1.21 -15.52
C LEU A 9 -6.29 1.94 -16.79
N LEU A 10 -5.21 1.49 -17.46
CA LEU A 10 -4.77 2.06 -18.73
C LEU A 10 -5.82 1.88 -19.82
N LYS A 11 -6.42 0.69 -19.91
CA LYS A 11 -7.48 0.40 -20.87
C LYS A 11 -8.71 1.29 -20.66
N ALA A 12 -9.14 1.47 -19.42
CA ALA A 12 -10.26 2.34 -19.07
C ALA A 12 -9.96 3.81 -19.39
N SER A 13 -8.74 4.27 -19.06
CA SER A 13 -8.31 5.63 -19.39
C SER A 13 -8.24 5.88 -20.90
N ASN A 14 -7.80 4.89 -21.69
CA ASN A 14 -7.81 4.95 -23.14
C ASN A 14 -9.24 4.97 -23.71
N THR A 15 -10.16 4.16 -23.17
CA THR A 15 -11.58 4.21 -23.53
C THR A 15 -12.19 5.58 -23.27
N LEU A 16 -11.91 6.18 -22.11
CA LEU A 16 -12.36 7.53 -21.80
C LEU A 16 -11.74 8.59 -22.72
N ALA A 17 -10.49 8.37 -23.17
CA ALA A 17 -9.87 9.27 -24.16
C ALA A 17 -10.55 9.18 -25.52
N LYS A 18 -11.05 8.02 -25.95
CA LYS A 18 -11.87 7.87 -27.17
C LYS A 18 -13.15 8.72 -27.12
N GLU A 19 -13.77 8.78 -25.94
CA GLU A 19 -15.05 9.49 -25.75
C GLU A 19 -14.87 10.99 -25.51
N ARG A 20 -13.82 11.40 -24.80
CA ARG A 20 -13.66 12.74 -24.24
C ARG A 20 -12.38 13.46 -24.66
N GLY A 21 -11.58 12.87 -25.53
CA GLY A 21 -10.24 13.32 -25.88
C GLY A 21 -9.19 12.93 -24.85
N ALA A 22 -7.94 12.88 -25.28
CA ALA A 22 -6.79 12.69 -24.39
C ALA A 22 -6.65 13.84 -23.40
N CYS A 23 -5.88 13.64 -22.31
CA CYS A 23 -5.55 14.74 -21.42
C CYS A 23 -4.64 15.77 -22.11
N GLU A 24 -4.75 17.03 -21.72
CA GLU A 24 -4.04 18.17 -22.31
C GLU A 24 -2.52 17.98 -22.41
N TYR A 25 -1.95 17.31 -21.40
CA TYR A 25 -0.51 17.08 -21.32
C TYR A 25 -0.09 15.67 -21.78
N PHE A 26 -0.94 14.95 -22.50
CA PHE A 26 -0.63 13.59 -22.96
C PHE A 26 0.72 13.51 -23.67
N ASP A 27 0.97 14.44 -24.61
CA ASP A 27 2.21 14.49 -25.40
C ASP A 27 3.48 14.72 -24.57
N LYS A 28 3.34 15.14 -23.31
CA LYS A 28 4.46 15.30 -22.37
C LYS A 28 4.67 14.09 -21.48
N THR A 29 3.84 13.07 -21.62
CA THR A 29 3.95 11.82 -20.85
C THR A 29 4.77 10.78 -21.62
N LYS A 30 5.38 9.84 -20.90
CA LYS A 30 6.03 8.67 -21.54
C LYS A 30 5.04 7.80 -22.32
N TYR A 31 3.76 7.90 -22.00
CA TYR A 31 2.71 7.14 -22.69
C TYR A 31 2.56 7.54 -24.15
N SER A 32 2.81 8.79 -24.53
CA SER A 32 2.79 9.25 -25.93
C SER A 32 3.86 8.55 -26.76
N ASP A 33 5.01 8.24 -26.16
CA ASP A 33 6.08 7.45 -26.78
C ASP A 33 5.79 5.95 -26.76
N GLY A 34 4.69 5.53 -26.13
CA GLY A 34 4.32 4.13 -25.92
C GLY A 34 5.14 3.43 -24.83
N ILE A 35 5.76 4.19 -23.94
CA ILE A 35 6.49 3.65 -22.78
C ILE A 35 5.51 3.45 -21.63
N LEU A 36 5.29 2.19 -21.27
CA LEU A 36 4.40 1.77 -20.17
C LEU A 36 5.21 1.41 -18.92
N PRO A 37 4.61 1.30 -17.73
CA PRO A 37 5.31 0.91 -16.51
C PRO A 37 6.12 -0.39 -16.67
N ILE A 38 5.59 -1.36 -17.39
CA ILE A 38 6.24 -2.64 -17.71
C ILE A 38 7.52 -2.54 -18.54
N ASP A 39 7.84 -1.36 -19.08
CA ASP A 39 9.05 -1.12 -19.87
C ASP A 39 10.15 -0.45 -19.04
N SER A 40 9.77 0.31 -18.00
CA SER A 40 10.67 1.23 -17.27
C SER A 40 11.02 0.80 -15.85
N TYR A 41 10.73 -0.44 -15.47
CA TYR A 41 11.11 -0.99 -14.16
C TYR A 41 12.55 -1.50 -14.12
N LYS A 42 13.08 -1.73 -12.92
CA LYS A 42 14.39 -2.36 -12.71
C LYS A 42 14.32 -3.85 -13.03
N LYS A 43 15.15 -4.32 -13.95
CA LYS A 43 15.10 -5.70 -14.47
C LYS A 43 15.53 -6.76 -13.44
N ASP A 44 16.28 -6.39 -12.40
CA ASP A 44 16.61 -7.26 -11.28
C ASP A 44 15.37 -7.87 -10.61
N VAL A 45 14.20 -7.24 -10.72
CA VAL A 45 12.92 -7.80 -10.24
C VAL A 45 12.53 -9.10 -10.96
N ASP A 46 12.97 -9.29 -12.20
CA ASP A 46 12.68 -10.50 -12.96
C ASP A 46 13.44 -11.73 -12.43
N ASP A 47 14.49 -11.53 -11.63
CA ASP A 47 15.19 -12.61 -10.93
C ASP A 47 14.35 -13.14 -9.75
N ILE A 48 13.48 -12.30 -9.16
CA ILE A 48 12.56 -12.70 -8.10
C ILE A 48 11.35 -13.42 -8.71
N VAL A 49 10.76 -12.87 -9.76
CA VAL A 49 9.55 -13.41 -10.39
C VAL A 49 9.68 -13.42 -11.91
N LYS A 50 10.02 -14.58 -12.47
CA LYS A 50 10.05 -14.84 -13.93
C LYS A 50 8.65 -15.22 -14.43
N ARG A 51 7.77 -14.24 -14.58
CA ARG A 51 6.43 -14.49 -15.10
C ARG A 51 6.22 -13.76 -16.43
N LYS A 52 5.69 -14.47 -17.42
CA LYS A 52 5.21 -13.84 -18.66
C LYS A 52 4.01 -12.94 -18.34
N LEU A 53 3.92 -11.82 -19.05
CA LEU A 53 2.75 -10.95 -19.01
C LEU A 53 1.51 -11.73 -19.46
N SER A 54 0.39 -11.51 -18.76
CA SER A 54 -0.86 -12.27 -18.96
C SER A 54 -1.83 -11.58 -19.90
N TYR A 55 -1.61 -10.29 -20.20
CA TYR A 55 -2.50 -9.46 -21.02
C TYR A 55 -1.84 -9.00 -22.32
N ASP A 56 -2.65 -8.61 -23.30
CA ASP A 56 -2.16 -8.06 -24.57
C ASP A 56 -1.71 -6.59 -24.45
N TRP A 57 -0.54 -6.43 -23.85
CA TRP A 57 0.09 -5.11 -23.70
C TRP A 57 0.49 -4.48 -25.04
N THR A 58 0.68 -5.27 -26.09
CA THR A 58 1.05 -4.76 -27.41
C THR A 58 -0.12 -4.02 -28.05
N SER A 59 -1.30 -4.63 -28.07
CA SER A 59 -2.51 -3.97 -28.57
C SER A 59 -2.83 -2.72 -27.77
N LEU A 60 -2.80 -2.80 -26.43
CA LEU A 60 -3.07 -1.65 -25.56
C LEU A 60 -2.08 -0.50 -25.80
N ARG A 61 -0.79 -0.79 -26.01
CA ARG A 61 0.24 0.21 -26.34
C ARG A 61 -0.07 0.93 -27.65
N ASN A 62 -0.46 0.19 -28.68
CA ASN A 62 -0.82 0.76 -29.98
C ASN A 62 -2.06 1.65 -29.87
N ASP A 63 -3.05 1.22 -29.12
CA ASP A 63 -4.26 2.00 -28.85
C ASP A 63 -3.92 3.31 -28.09
N ILE A 64 -3.05 3.24 -27.08
CA ILE A 64 -2.61 4.41 -26.32
C ILE A 64 -1.85 5.39 -27.22
N LYS A 65 -0.95 4.91 -28.06
CA LYS A 65 -0.21 5.79 -29.01
C LYS A 65 -1.12 6.49 -30.01
N SER A 66 -2.17 5.81 -30.47
CA SER A 66 -3.05 6.34 -31.51
C SER A 66 -4.14 7.27 -30.97
N ILE A 67 -4.61 7.05 -29.75
CA ILE A 67 -5.79 7.71 -29.17
C ILE A 67 -5.41 8.56 -27.97
N GLY A 68 -4.40 8.16 -27.21
CA GLY A 68 -3.98 8.77 -25.96
C GLY A 68 -4.65 8.16 -24.71
N LEU A 69 -4.41 8.82 -23.59
CA LEU A 69 -5.02 8.53 -22.30
C LEU A 69 -5.75 9.76 -21.77
N ARG A 70 -6.87 9.52 -21.06
CA ARG A 70 -7.60 10.61 -20.39
C ARG A 70 -6.86 11.17 -19.19
N HIS A 71 -5.95 10.40 -18.59
CA HIS A 71 -5.20 10.74 -17.39
C HIS A 71 -3.70 10.66 -17.67
N SER A 72 -2.94 11.61 -17.16
CA SER A 72 -1.47 11.66 -17.28
C SER A 72 -0.77 10.64 -16.39
N THR A 73 -1.39 10.28 -15.27
CA THR A 73 -0.94 9.28 -14.29
C THR A 73 -2.14 8.54 -13.74
N LEU A 74 -2.00 7.27 -13.35
CA LEU A 74 -3.13 6.40 -13.02
C LEU A 74 -3.00 5.67 -11.71
N SER A 75 -1.81 5.26 -11.31
CA SER A 75 -1.63 4.40 -10.15
C SER A 75 -0.54 4.89 -9.21
N ALA A 76 -0.88 4.99 -7.94
CA ALA A 76 0.01 5.19 -6.81
C ALA A 76 -0.52 4.39 -5.63
N GLN A 77 0.33 4.00 -4.72
CA GLN A 77 -0.07 3.41 -3.45
C GLN A 77 0.46 4.27 -2.31
N MET A 78 -0.46 4.81 -1.53
CA MET A 78 -0.15 5.66 -0.38
C MET A 78 -0.53 4.94 0.93
N PRO A 79 -0.12 5.43 2.11
CA PRO A 79 -0.73 5.09 3.37
C PRO A 79 -2.22 5.49 3.36
N SER A 80 -3.11 4.55 3.72
CA SER A 80 -4.57 4.69 3.49
C SER A 80 -5.35 4.84 4.80
N GLU A 81 -4.79 5.46 5.80
CA GLU A 81 -5.24 5.49 7.20
C GLU A 81 -6.76 5.39 7.42
N SER A 82 -7.53 6.39 7.00
CA SER A 82 -8.99 6.40 7.20
C SER A 82 -9.73 5.44 6.29
N SER A 83 -9.35 5.35 5.02
CA SER A 83 -10.00 4.47 4.05
C SER A 83 -9.73 2.99 4.34
N SER A 84 -8.57 2.65 4.92
CA SER A 84 -8.26 1.29 5.35
C SER A 84 -9.20 0.82 6.45
N VAL A 85 -9.60 1.73 7.33
CA VAL A 85 -10.56 1.44 8.40
C VAL A 85 -11.94 1.12 7.83
N VAL A 86 -12.42 1.92 6.89
CA VAL A 86 -13.72 1.71 6.24
C VAL A 86 -13.77 0.39 5.46
N SER A 87 -12.68 0.05 4.80
CA SER A 87 -12.58 -1.19 4.01
C SER A 87 -12.14 -2.43 4.81
N ASN A 88 -11.92 -2.28 6.12
CA ASN A 88 -11.34 -3.32 6.98
C ASN A 88 -10.04 -3.92 6.40
N ALA A 89 -9.13 -3.05 5.99
CA ALA A 89 -7.84 -3.42 5.41
C ALA A 89 -6.67 -2.83 6.22
N THR A 90 -5.46 -3.22 5.89
CA THR A 90 -4.24 -2.64 6.45
C THR A 90 -3.98 -1.23 5.92
N ASN A 91 -3.19 -0.44 6.65
CA ASN A 91 -2.77 0.89 6.25
C ASN A 91 -1.68 0.83 5.18
N GLY A 92 -2.06 0.60 3.92
CA GLY A 92 -1.12 0.46 2.82
C GLY A 92 -0.71 -0.99 2.54
N VAL A 93 0.44 -1.18 1.91
CA VAL A 93 0.99 -2.49 1.55
C VAL A 93 1.82 -3.02 2.72
N GLU A 94 1.17 -3.34 3.83
CA GLU A 94 1.86 -3.80 5.04
C GLU A 94 1.11 -5.00 5.64
N PRO A 95 1.82 -5.94 6.28
CA PRO A 95 1.17 -6.89 7.16
C PRO A 95 0.46 -6.18 8.32
N PRO A 96 -0.61 -6.76 8.88
CA PRO A 96 -1.22 -6.20 10.08
C PRO A 96 -0.23 -6.23 11.26
N ARG A 97 -0.27 -5.20 12.09
CA ARG A 97 0.61 -5.12 13.28
C ARG A 97 0.20 -6.10 14.36
N ASP A 98 -1.12 -6.31 14.49
CA ASP A 98 -1.75 -7.23 15.43
C ASP A 98 -3.07 -7.71 14.81
N PHE A 99 -3.65 -8.78 15.38
CA PHE A 99 -4.98 -9.27 15.01
C PHE A 99 -6.10 -8.29 15.38
N LEU A 100 -5.92 -7.49 16.43
CA LEU A 100 -6.83 -6.44 16.88
C LEU A 100 -6.09 -5.11 16.93
N SER A 101 -6.43 -4.20 16.03
CA SER A 101 -5.96 -2.81 16.07
C SER A 101 -6.96 -1.92 16.79
N ILE A 102 -6.47 -1.07 17.68
CA ILE A 102 -7.29 -0.09 18.42
C ILE A 102 -6.82 1.30 18.00
N LYS A 103 -7.68 2.03 17.29
CA LYS A 103 -7.43 3.42 16.92
C LYS A 103 -8.27 4.36 17.78
N LYS A 104 -7.62 5.19 18.59
CA LYS A 104 -8.27 6.25 19.36
C LYS A 104 -8.31 7.53 18.53
N SER A 105 -9.44 8.19 18.48
CA SER A 105 -9.61 9.50 17.84
C SER A 105 -10.43 10.42 18.75
N LYS A 106 -10.47 11.72 18.44
CA LYS A 106 -11.35 12.67 19.13
C LYS A 106 -12.84 12.30 19.07
N LYS A 107 -13.24 11.46 18.10
CA LYS A 107 -14.62 11.00 17.91
C LYS A 107 -14.93 9.64 18.55
N GLY A 108 -13.94 9.03 19.22
CA GLY A 108 -14.10 7.75 19.90
C GLY A 108 -13.01 6.73 19.58
N THR A 109 -13.15 5.56 20.13
CA THR A 109 -12.23 4.43 19.93
C THR A 109 -12.80 3.48 18.91
N LEU A 110 -12.02 3.20 17.87
CA LEU A 110 -12.36 2.22 16.85
C LEU A 110 -11.53 0.97 17.04
N LYS A 111 -12.20 -0.18 17.08
CA LYS A 111 -11.57 -1.50 17.11
C LYS A 111 -11.70 -2.12 15.73
N GLN A 112 -10.59 -2.62 15.19
CA GLN A 112 -10.54 -3.27 13.89
C GLN A 112 -9.88 -4.63 14.04
N ILE A 113 -10.59 -5.69 13.66
CA ILE A 113 -10.07 -7.07 13.65
C ILE A 113 -9.66 -7.39 12.21
N VAL A 114 -8.54 -8.12 12.04
CA VAL A 114 -8.09 -8.57 10.72
C VAL A 114 -9.20 -9.37 10.01
N PRO A 115 -9.33 -9.23 8.67
CA PRO A 115 -10.37 -9.92 7.91
C PRO A 115 -10.34 -11.44 8.13
N ASP A 116 -11.52 -12.04 8.22
CA ASP A 116 -11.69 -13.51 8.36
C ASP A 116 -10.88 -14.12 9.54
N TYR A 117 -10.74 -13.40 10.65
CA TYR A 117 -9.90 -13.81 11.77
C TYR A 117 -10.11 -15.27 12.17
N ASN A 118 -11.37 -15.70 12.35
CA ASN A 118 -11.68 -17.07 12.81
C ASN A 118 -11.13 -18.15 11.85
N ARG A 119 -11.09 -17.88 10.56
CA ARG A 119 -10.65 -18.83 9.53
C ARG A 119 -9.17 -18.68 9.18
N LEU A 120 -8.64 -17.46 9.23
CA LEU A 120 -7.34 -17.13 8.65
C LEU A 120 -6.26 -16.76 9.68
N LYS A 121 -6.56 -16.72 10.98
CA LYS A 121 -5.59 -16.30 12.00
C LYS A 121 -4.25 -17.04 11.96
N ASN A 122 -4.26 -18.32 11.63
CA ASN A 122 -3.04 -19.14 11.55
C ASN A 122 -2.26 -18.96 10.26
N PHE A 123 -2.78 -18.17 9.30
CA PHE A 123 -2.14 -17.88 8.00
C PHE A 123 -1.63 -16.45 7.91
N TYR A 124 -1.94 -15.59 8.90
CA TYR A 124 -1.39 -14.25 8.96
C TYR A 124 0.06 -14.31 9.43
N THR A 125 0.92 -13.52 8.77
CA THR A 125 2.19 -13.09 9.32
C THR A 125 2.01 -11.66 9.81
N LEU A 126 2.21 -11.43 11.10
CA LEU A 126 2.12 -10.08 11.65
C LEU A 126 3.41 -9.30 11.32
N LEU A 127 3.32 -7.97 11.34
CA LEU A 127 4.42 -7.09 10.95
C LEU A 127 5.70 -7.37 11.74
N TRP A 128 5.56 -7.59 13.05
CA TRP A 128 6.68 -7.78 13.96
C TRP A 128 7.22 -9.22 14.01
N ASP A 129 6.49 -10.16 13.38
CA ASP A 129 6.90 -11.56 13.22
C ASP A 129 7.66 -11.80 11.91
N MET A 130 7.73 -10.80 11.03
CA MET A 130 8.53 -10.92 9.80
C MET A 130 10.01 -11.15 10.13
N GLN A 131 10.64 -12.07 9.40
CA GLN A 131 12.08 -12.35 9.50
C GLN A 131 12.89 -11.34 8.66
N GLY A 132 12.81 -10.05 9.02
CA GLY A 132 13.40 -8.94 8.27
C GLY A 132 12.52 -8.43 7.12
N ASN A 133 13.05 -7.48 6.35
CA ASN A 133 12.28 -6.76 5.31
C ASN A 133 12.42 -7.37 3.91
N GLU A 134 13.22 -8.40 3.68
CA GLU A 134 13.51 -8.91 2.33
C GLU A 134 12.23 -9.32 1.58
N GLY A 135 11.38 -10.13 2.19
CA GLY A 135 10.12 -10.58 1.57
C GLY A 135 9.18 -9.42 1.25
N TYR A 136 9.15 -8.42 2.11
CA TYR A 136 8.37 -7.20 1.94
C TYR A 136 8.92 -6.33 0.79
N ILE A 137 10.23 -6.07 0.76
CA ILE A 137 10.92 -5.33 -0.31
C ILE A 137 10.69 -6.03 -1.65
N ASN A 138 10.86 -7.35 -1.71
CA ASN A 138 10.64 -8.15 -2.91
C ASN A 138 9.20 -8.03 -3.42
N THR A 139 8.22 -8.13 -2.53
CA THR A 139 6.80 -8.02 -2.87
C THR A 139 6.47 -6.65 -3.45
N ILE A 140 6.88 -5.56 -2.78
CA ILE A 140 6.63 -4.20 -3.26
C ILE A 140 7.34 -3.95 -4.58
N SER A 141 8.56 -4.43 -4.74
CA SER A 141 9.33 -4.23 -5.98
C SER A 141 8.66 -4.92 -7.17
N VAL A 142 8.11 -6.12 -6.98
CA VAL A 142 7.30 -6.82 -7.99
C VAL A 142 6.02 -6.05 -8.31
N MET A 143 5.36 -5.47 -7.31
CA MET A 143 4.19 -4.61 -7.52
C MET A 143 4.56 -3.32 -8.27
N GLN A 144 5.68 -2.68 -7.88
CA GLN A 144 6.16 -1.43 -8.47
C GLN A 144 6.43 -1.53 -9.98
N LYS A 145 6.75 -2.73 -10.49
CA LYS A 145 6.87 -3.01 -11.94
C LYS A 145 5.66 -2.54 -12.74
N TYR A 146 4.48 -2.56 -12.14
CA TYR A 146 3.22 -2.25 -12.81
C TYR A 146 2.68 -0.86 -12.49
N PHE A 147 3.14 -0.22 -11.43
CA PHE A 147 2.69 1.13 -11.04
C PHE A 147 3.44 2.21 -11.79
N ASP A 148 2.73 3.24 -12.26
CA ASP A 148 3.37 4.39 -12.90
C ASP A 148 3.98 5.36 -11.88
N GLN A 149 3.33 5.55 -10.75
CA GLN A 149 3.86 6.34 -9.64
C GLN A 149 4.50 5.45 -8.57
N ALA A 150 4.77 6.01 -7.40
CA ALA A 150 5.40 5.29 -6.31
C ALA A 150 4.43 4.44 -5.49
N ILE A 151 4.95 3.37 -4.91
CA ILE A 151 4.35 2.67 -3.79
C ILE A 151 5.09 3.13 -2.54
N SER A 152 4.39 3.81 -1.64
CA SER A 152 4.92 4.19 -0.34
C SER A 152 4.82 3.00 0.62
N GLY A 153 5.90 2.65 1.26
CA GLY A 153 5.93 1.58 2.24
C GLY A 153 7.01 1.83 3.29
N ASN A 154 6.94 1.12 4.39
CA ASN A 154 7.79 1.31 5.54
C ASN A 154 8.68 0.09 5.75
N TRP A 155 9.93 0.30 6.13
CA TRP A 155 10.72 -0.77 6.73
C TRP A 155 10.32 -0.94 8.18
N SER A 156 10.31 -2.18 8.64
CA SER A 156 9.94 -2.51 10.01
C SER A 156 11.00 -3.41 10.62
N TYR A 157 11.48 -3.02 11.79
CA TYR A 157 12.55 -3.71 12.51
C TYR A 157 12.07 -4.09 13.90
N ASN A 158 12.24 -5.35 14.25
CA ASN A 158 12.03 -5.83 15.61
C ASN A 158 13.40 -6.09 16.27
N PRO A 159 13.85 -5.22 17.20
CA PRO A 159 15.13 -5.39 17.89
C PRO A 159 15.25 -6.70 18.66
N GLU A 160 14.13 -7.27 19.13
CA GLU A 160 14.11 -8.53 19.86
C GLU A 160 14.59 -9.73 19.02
N GLN A 161 14.64 -9.60 17.71
CA GLN A 161 15.16 -10.61 16.80
C GLN A 161 16.70 -10.62 16.72
N TYR A 162 17.37 -9.66 17.36
CA TYR A 162 18.83 -9.50 17.35
C TYR A 162 19.42 -9.74 18.74
N THR A 163 20.60 -10.35 18.79
CA THR A 163 21.25 -10.83 20.01
C THR A 163 21.41 -9.74 21.07
N ASP A 164 21.73 -8.52 20.66
CA ASP A 164 21.98 -7.39 21.56
C ASP A 164 20.75 -6.49 21.77
N GLY A 165 19.59 -6.88 21.21
CA GLY A 165 18.40 -6.04 21.22
C GLY A 165 18.55 -4.76 20.38
N GLU A 166 19.51 -4.74 19.47
CA GLU A 166 19.78 -3.60 18.58
C GLU A 166 19.82 -4.06 17.11
N VAL A 167 19.20 -3.28 16.23
CA VAL A 167 19.21 -3.54 14.80
C VAL A 167 20.56 -3.15 14.21
N PRO A 168 21.34 -4.06 13.62
CA PRO A 168 22.63 -3.71 13.04
C PRO A 168 22.45 -2.72 11.87
N VAL A 169 23.28 -1.68 11.82
CA VAL A 169 23.29 -0.69 10.72
C VAL A 169 23.51 -1.36 9.35
N SER A 170 24.25 -2.46 9.32
CA SER A 170 24.48 -3.24 8.09
C SER A 170 23.18 -3.84 7.52
N VAL A 171 22.23 -4.24 8.38
CA VAL A 171 20.90 -4.72 7.96
C VAL A 171 20.13 -3.60 7.29
N MET A 172 20.07 -2.43 7.93
CA MET A 172 19.37 -1.25 7.39
C MET A 172 20.00 -0.78 6.08
N ALA A 173 21.34 -0.77 5.99
CA ALA A 173 22.04 -0.41 4.76
C ALA A 173 21.78 -1.41 3.63
N ASN A 174 21.72 -2.71 3.93
CA ASN A 174 21.39 -3.74 2.95
C ASN A 174 19.94 -3.60 2.45
N ASP A 175 18.98 -3.32 3.33
CA ASP A 175 17.59 -3.07 2.95
C ASP A 175 17.47 -1.88 2.02
N LEU A 176 18.18 -0.78 2.31
CA LEU A 176 18.23 0.41 1.46
C LEU A 176 18.80 0.10 0.07
N LEU A 177 19.94 -0.59 0.02
CA LEU A 177 20.60 -0.95 -1.24
C LEU A 177 19.74 -1.92 -2.06
N THR A 178 19.10 -2.88 -1.43
CA THR A 178 18.19 -3.83 -2.07
C THR A 178 16.95 -3.13 -2.61
N THR A 179 16.36 -2.23 -1.84
CA THR A 179 15.25 -1.38 -2.26
C THR A 179 15.59 -0.59 -3.52
N TYR A 180 16.76 0.06 -3.54
CA TYR A 180 17.24 0.82 -4.71
C TYR A 180 17.51 -0.09 -5.91
N LYS A 181 18.19 -1.21 -5.71
CA LYS A 181 18.50 -2.19 -6.76
C LYS A 181 17.23 -2.71 -7.44
N LEU A 182 16.22 -3.08 -6.65
CA LEU A 182 14.97 -3.63 -7.16
C LEU A 182 13.98 -2.57 -7.66
N GLY A 183 14.26 -1.27 -7.45
CA GLY A 183 13.48 -0.18 -8.02
C GLY A 183 12.17 0.13 -7.30
N TRP A 184 12.03 -0.23 -6.04
CA TRP A 184 10.98 0.33 -5.20
C TRP A 184 11.27 1.82 -4.98
N LYS A 185 10.33 2.69 -5.39
CA LYS A 185 10.61 4.14 -5.55
C LYS A 185 10.56 4.93 -4.24
N THR A 186 9.77 4.51 -3.25
CA THR A 186 9.56 5.31 -2.04
C THR A 186 9.47 4.44 -0.79
N SER A 187 10.60 4.28 -0.11
CA SER A 187 10.63 3.89 1.30
C SER A 187 10.28 5.13 2.15
N TYR A 188 9.30 5.01 3.04
CA TYR A 188 8.68 6.17 3.70
C TYR A 188 9.18 6.34 5.13
N TYR A 189 8.90 5.37 6.01
CA TYR A 189 9.37 5.37 7.40
C TYR A 189 10.17 4.11 7.71
N GLN A 190 10.95 4.23 8.79
CA GLN A 190 11.57 3.13 9.50
C GLN A 190 10.84 2.95 10.82
N ASN A 191 10.06 1.87 10.94
CA ASN A 191 9.37 1.52 12.16
C ASN A 191 10.25 0.59 12.98
N THR A 192 10.34 0.84 14.28
CA THR A 192 11.01 -0.05 15.22
C THR A 192 9.98 -0.55 16.23
N TYR A 193 9.95 -1.85 16.48
CA TYR A 193 9.11 -2.42 17.52
C TYR A 193 9.58 -1.96 18.89
N ASP A 194 8.65 -1.49 19.71
CA ASP A 194 8.87 -1.15 21.11
C ASP A 194 7.74 -1.75 21.95
N ALA A 195 8.04 -2.85 22.62
CA ALA A 195 7.09 -3.54 23.49
C ALA A 195 6.51 -2.67 24.62
N LYS A 196 7.18 -1.55 24.94
CA LYS A 196 6.71 -0.60 25.98
C LYS A 196 5.71 0.41 25.47
N GLN A 197 5.71 0.71 24.15
CA GLN A 197 4.79 1.69 23.55
C GLN A 197 3.43 1.10 23.19
N ASP A 198 3.28 -0.21 23.09
CA ASP A 198 1.98 -0.83 22.81
C ASP A 198 0.97 -0.67 23.99
N VAL A 199 1.40 -0.11 25.11
CA VAL A 199 0.56 0.14 26.30
C VAL A 199 0.22 1.63 26.50
N GLU A 200 0.97 2.57 25.92
CA GLU A 200 0.77 4.02 26.16
C GLU A 200 0.82 4.85 24.88
N GLU A 201 -0.34 5.45 24.59
CA GLU A 201 -0.66 6.63 23.79
C GLU A 201 -0.41 6.66 22.26
N PRO A 202 -1.43 7.13 21.50
CA PRO A 202 -1.28 7.36 20.07
C PRO A 202 -0.39 8.57 19.81
N VAL A 203 0.66 8.41 18.99
CA VAL A 203 1.46 9.53 18.48
C VAL A 203 0.55 10.41 17.62
N HIS A 204 0.29 11.64 18.08
CA HIS A 204 -0.41 12.65 17.31
C HIS A 204 0.48 13.16 16.17
N PRO A 205 -0.05 13.33 14.94
CA PRO A 205 0.66 14.07 13.90
C PRO A 205 0.92 15.49 14.38
N VAL A 206 2.11 15.98 14.19
CA VAL A 206 2.51 17.35 14.51
C VAL A 206 1.56 18.34 13.83
N GLY A 207 0.81 19.14 14.62
CA GLY A 207 -0.03 20.22 14.09
C GLY A 207 -1.49 20.30 14.58
N TRP A 208 -1.91 19.51 15.57
CA TRP A 208 -3.26 19.62 16.13
C TRP A 208 -3.22 20.19 17.55
N HIS A 209 -3.81 21.35 17.73
CA HIS A 209 -3.90 22.03 19.03
C HIS A 209 -4.94 21.39 19.94
N ASP A 210 -4.57 21.22 21.21
CA ASP A 210 -5.39 20.71 22.31
C ASP A 210 -6.39 21.76 22.80
N ASP A 211 -7.55 21.88 22.18
CA ASP A 211 -8.66 22.67 22.73
C ASP A 211 -10.02 22.06 22.34
N VAL A 212 -10.40 20.94 22.91
CA VAL A 212 -11.84 20.57 23.00
C VAL A 212 -12.10 19.79 24.29
N LYS A 213 -12.91 20.40 25.16
CA LYS A 213 -13.45 19.82 26.38
C LYS A 213 -14.33 18.61 26.09
N GLU A 214 -14.24 17.63 26.99
CA GLU A 214 -15.09 16.43 27.04
C GLU A 214 -16.57 16.76 26.93
N THR A 215 -17.27 16.16 26.00
CA THR A 215 -18.72 16.09 26.01
C THR A 215 -19.23 14.68 25.74
N ASN A 216 -19.82 14.14 26.79
CA ASN A 216 -20.92 13.18 26.86
C ASN A 216 -20.96 11.93 25.96
N GLU A 217 -20.99 10.80 26.67
CA GLU A 217 -21.31 9.47 26.17
C GLU A 217 -22.61 9.45 25.34
N ILE A 218 -22.51 9.04 24.09
CA ILE A 218 -23.67 8.69 23.27
C ILE A 218 -24.00 7.23 23.59
N LYS A 219 -25.11 7.00 24.29
CA LYS A 219 -25.74 5.70 24.46
C LYS A 219 -26.31 5.25 23.12
N ILE A 220 -25.81 4.15 22.58
CA ILE A 220 -26.40 3.48 21.41
C ILE A 220 -27.63 2.72 21.91
N PRO A 221 -28.83 2.88 21.34
CA PRO A 221 -30.00 2.09 21.67
C PRO A 221 -29.80 0.62 21.28
N ASN A 222 -30.22 -0.27 22.16
CA ASN A 222 -30.08 -1.72 21.99
C ASN A 222 -31.14 -2.37 21.06
N ASP A 223 -31.87 -1.60 20.27
CA ASP A 223 -32.92 -2.12 19.41
C ASP A 223 -32.65 -1.74 17.95
N MET A 224 -31.88 -2.58 17.25
CA MET A 224 -31.97 -2.66 15.80
C MET A 224 -32.57 -4.00 15.41
N PRO A 225 -33.67 -4.03 14.66
CA PRO A 225 -34.27 -5.28 14.18
C PRO A 225 -33.38 -5.93 13.11
N GLU A 226 -33.25 -7.24 13.21
CA GLU A 226 -32.73 -8.10 12.13
C GLU A 226 -33.75 -8.08 10.97
N GLU A 227 -33.43 -7.41 9.88
CA GLU A 227 -34.15 -7.61 8.61
C GLU A 227 -33.14 -7.98 7.51
N GLU A 228 -33.20 -9.21 7.14
CA GLU A 228 -33.15 -9.92 5.87
C GLU A 228 -32.49 -9.19 4.69
N CYS A 229 -31.33 -9.70 4.24
CA CYS A 229 -30.85 -9.56 2.87
C CYS A 229 -31.10 -10.88 2.13
N GLU A 230 -32.10 -10.89 1.23
CA GLU A 230 -32.14 -11.75 0.07
C GLU A 230 -31.20 -11.23 -1.04
#